data_3a1d0e0339225107dd12029ea5dcecd9
#
_entry.id   3a1d0e0339225107dd12029ea5dcecd9
#
_cell.length_a   1.000
_cell.length_b   1.000
_cell.length_c   1.000
_cell.angle_alpha   90.00
_cell.angle_beta   90.00
_cell.angle_gamma   90.00
#
_symmetry.space_group_name_H-M   'P 1'
#
loop_
_entity.id
_entity.type
_entity.pdbx_description
1 polymer ?
#
loop_
_entity_poly.entity_id
_entity_poly.type
_entity_poly.pdbx_seq_one_letter_code
_entity_poly.pdbx_strand_id
1 'polypeptide(L)'
;MVSTKGRYALRVIIDLAQHESDGFVSLKEISARQGISAKYLEMIVSLLVKGHAVRSQRGKDGGYVLARPADQITVGEIVLLTEGKLAPVSCLECEDNVCEKAASCLTLPMWQRLDRLIVDYLGSVTVQDIVDGKIKSIEGDK
;
A
#
# COMPACT_ATOMS: atom_id res chain seq x y z
N MET A 1 -9.01 -8.37 -1.99
CA MET A 1 -7.98 -8.30 -0.94
C MET A 1 -6.66 -7.80 -1.54
N VAL A 2 -5.56 -7.90 -0.82
CA VAL A 2 -4.28 -7.35 -1.26
C VAL A 2 -3.61 -8.27 -2.28
N SER A 3 -3.40 -7.76 -3.49
CA SER A 3 -2.74 -8.49 -4.58
C SER A 3 -1.22 -8.33 -4.51
N THR A 4 -0.53 -9.02 -5.42
CA THR A 4 0.92 -8.84 -5.60
C THR A 4 1.27 -7.38 -5.87
N LYS A 5 0.46 -6.68 -6.67
CA LYS A 5 0.66 -5.27 -6.99
C LYS A 5 0.65 -4.40 -5.73
N GLY A 6 -0.31 -4.61 -4.85
CA GLY A 6 -0.39 -3.86 -3.59
C GLY A 6 0.78 -4.14 -2.67
N ARG A 7 1.17 -5.41 -2.55
CA ARG A 7 2.32 -5.79 -1.71
C ARG A 7 3.62 -5.20 -2.26
N TYR A 8 3.80 -5.21 -3.57
CA TYR A 8 5.00 -4.65 -4.19
C TYR A 8 5.02 -3.12 -4.08
N ALA A 9 3.86 -2.47 -4.17
CA ALA A 9 3.78 -1.03 -3.95
C ALA A 9 4.27 -0.65 -2.55
N LEU A 10 3.88 -1.42 -1.54
CA LEU A 10 4.38 -1.22 -0.18
C LEU A 10 5.89 -1.40 -0.09
N ARG A 11 6.43 -2.41 -0.76
CA ARG A 11 7.88 -2.62 -0.78
C ARG A 11 8.62 -1.46 -1.41
N VAL A 12 8.07 -0.87 -2.47
CA VAL A 12 8.65 0.32 -3.11
C VAL A 12 8.64 1.51 -2.15
N ILE A 13 7.51 1.75 -1.49
CA ILE A 13 7.39 2.87 -0.54
C ILE A 13 8.36 2.70 0.63
N ILE A 14 8.50 1.49 1.15
CA ILE A 14 9.42 1.20 2.25
C ILE A 14 10.87 1.40 1.78
N ASP A 15 11.20 0.94 0.58
CA ASP A 15 12.53 1.13 -0.01
C ASP A 15 12.88 2.61 -0.09
N LEU A 16 11.96 3.43 -0.59
CA LEU A 16 12.16 4.88 -0.69
C LEU A 16 12.29 5.53 0.70
N ALA A 17 11.52 5.06 1.68
CA ALA A 17 11.61 5.56 3.04
C ALA A 17 12.96 5.26 3.67
N GLN A 18 13.50 4.08 3.40
CA GLN A 18 14.81 3.67 3.93
C GLN A 18 15.97 4.39 3.26
N HIS A 19 15.76 5.00 2.11
CA HIS A 19 16.80 5.67 1.32
C HIS A 19 16.53 7.16 1.11
N GLU A 20 15.76 7.78 2.01
CA GLU A 20 15.45 9.22 1.91
C GLU A 20 16.70 10.09 1.87
N SER A 21 17.72 9.72 2.62
CA SER A 21 18.97 10.48 2.66
C SER A 21 19.77 10.44 1.36
N ASP A 22 19.46 9.47 0.49
CA ASP A 22 20.15 9.32 -0.80
C ASP A 22 19.58 10.23 -1.90
N GLY A 23 18.52 10.98 -1.59
CA GLY A 23 17.82 11.80 -2.58
C GLY A 23 16.94 10.95 -3.48
N PHE A 24 16.88 11.31 -4.77
CA PHE A 24 16.10 10.56 -5.74
C PHE A 24 16.73 9.21 -6.03
N VAL A 25 15.91 8.16 -5.96
CA VAL A 25 16.32 6.78 -6.16
C VAL A 25 15.83 6.30 -7.52
N SER A 26 16.72 5.73 -8.33
CA SER A 26 16.36 5.27 -9.67
C SER A 26 15.55 3.99 -9.63
N LEU A 27 14.76 3.78 -10.67
CA LEU A 27 13.98 2.54 -10.83
C LEU A 27 14.89 1.31 -10.86
N LYS A 28 16.07 1.46 -11.46
CA LYS A 28 17.06 0.39 -11.53
C LYS A 28 17.55 -0.04 -10.14
N GLU A 29 17.78 0.94 -9.27
CA GLU A 29 18.19 0.66 -7.90
C GLU A 29 17.11 -0.06 -7.11
N ILE A 30 15.85 0.39 -7.24
CA ILE A 30 14.72 -0.27 -6.59
C ILE A 30 14.57 -1.70 -7.10
N SER A 31 14.65 -1.88 -8.42
CA SER A 31 14.56 -3.19 -9.05
C SER A 31 15.64 -4.15 -8.51
N ALA A 32 16.86 -3.67 -8.42
CA ALA A 32 17.98 -4.48 -7.92
C ALA A 32 17.79 -4.91 -6.46
N ARG A 33 17.33 -3.98 -5.60
CA ARG A 33 17.14 -4.27 -4.18
C ARG A 33 15.92 -5.16 -3.91
N GLN A 34 14.83 -4.92 -4.63
CA GLN A 34 13.56 -5.61 -4.37
C GLN A 34 13.34 -6.87 -5.20
N GLY A 35 14.15 -7.09 -6.22
CA GLY A 35 13.97 -8.24 -7.10
C GLY A 35 12.68 -8.18 -7.92
N ILE A 36 12.23 -6.98 -8.26
CA ILE A 36 11.02 -6.75 -9.07
C ILE A 36 11.46 -6.20 -10.42
N SER A 37 10.85 -6.69 -11.52
CA SER A 37 11.22 -6.23 -12.85
C SER A 37 10.98 -4.73 -13.00
N ALA A 38 11.86 -4.05 -13.74
CA ALA A 38 11.74 -2.62 -13.98
C ALA A 38 10.41 -2.27 -14.66
N LYS A 39 9.96 -3.10 -15.58
CA LYS A 39 8.70 -2.90 -16.30
C LYS A 39 7.50 -2.91 -15.35
N TYR A 40 7.47 -3.85 -14.41
CA TYR A 40 6.40 -3.93 -13.41
C TYR A 40 6.47 -2.73 -12.46
N LEU A 41 7.68 -2.33 -12.08
CA LEU A 41 7.88 -1.17 -11.20
C LEU A 41 7.39 0.13 -11.86
N GLU A 42 7.57 0.29 -13.17
CA GLU A 42 7.07 1.48 -13.88
C GLU A 42 5.56 1.65 -13.68
N MET A 43 4.82 0.55 -13.77
CA MET A 43 3.38 0.58 -13.53
C MET A 43 3.05 0.97 -12.09
N ILE A 44 3.76 0.37 -11.13
CA ILE A 44 3.53 0.62 -9.70
C ILE A 44 3.84 2.08 -9.35
N VAL A 45 5.02 2.58 -9.74
CA VAL A 45 5.41 3.95 -9.39
C VAL A 45 4.51 4.97 -10.07
N SER A 46 3.98 4.66 -11.25
CA SER A 46 3.00 5.52 -11.91
C SER A 46 1.75 5.71 -11.06
N LEU A 47 1.23 4.64 -10.47
CA LEU A 47 0.09 4.70 -9.57
C LEU A 47 0.41 5.52 -8.31
N LEU A 48 1.60 5.34 -7.76
CA LEU A 48 2.04 6.04 -6.56
C LEU A 48 2.23 7.53 -6.81
N VAL A 49 2.73 7.91 -7.98
CA VAL A 49 2.88 9.31 -8.38
C VAL A 49 1.51 9.95 -8.55
N LYS A 50 0.59 9.28 -9.23
CA LYS A 50 -0.79 9.78 -9.41
C LYS A 50 -1.49 9.98 -8.08
N GLY A 51 -1.22 9.13 -7.11
CA GLY A 51 -1.79 9.21 -5.77
C GLY A 51 -1.07 10.19 -4.84
N HIS A 52 -0.07 10.91 -5.33
CA HIS A 52 0.70 11.89 -4.56
C HIS A 52 1.44 11.29 -3.36
N ALA A 53 1.78 10.00 -3.42
CA ALA A 53 2.60 9.35 -2.40
C ALA A 53 4.08 9.42 -2.76
N VAL A 54 4.39 9.52 -4.06
CA VAL A 54 5.75 9.55 -4.59
C VAL A 54 5.89 10.72 -5.57
N ARG A 55 7.05 11.37 -5.56
CA ARG A 55 7.43 12.36 -6.56
C ARG A 55 8.48 11.77 -7.48
N SER A 56 8.45 12.18 -8.74
CA SER A 56 9.45 11.78 -9.73
C SER A 56 10.21 12.99 -10.26
N GLN A 57 11.46 12.75 -10.65
CA GLN A 57 12.28 13.75 -11.32
C GLN A 57 12.96 13.07 -12.49
N ARG A 58 12.90 13.73 -13.65
CA ARG A 58 13.56 13.25 -14.86
C ARG A 58 15.01 13.67 -14.88
N GLY A 59 15.83 12.98 -15.67
CA GLY A 59 17.21 13.33 -15.92
C GLY A 59 18.21 12.35 -15.30
N LYS A 60 19.48 12.69 -15.44
CA LYS A 60 20.59 11.82 -15.02
C LYS A 60 20.59 11.55 -13.52
N ASP A 61 20.28 12.59 -12.73
CA ASP A 61 20.21 12.49 -11.27
C ASP A 61 18.78 12.37 -10.76
N GLY A 62 17.86 11.97 -11.66
CA GLY A 62 16.45 11.82 -11.33
C GLY A 62 16.13 10.48 -10.73
N GLY A 63 14.85 10.25 -10.54
CA GLY A 63 14.33 9.02 -9.94
C GLY A 63 13.06 9.32 -9.15
N TYR A 64 12.93 8.64 -8.02
CA TYR A 64 11.73 8.71 -7.20
C TYR A 64 12.07 8.97 -5.74
N VAL A 65 11.18 9.69 -5.06
CA VAL A 65 11.32 10.01 -3.63
C VAL A 65 9.90 10.10 -3.05
N LEU A 66 9.78 9.88 -1.74
CA LEU A 66 8.48 10.06 -1.08
C LEU A 66 8.02 11.52 -1.21
N ALA A 67 6.74 11.71 -1.55
CA ALA A 67 6.15 13.04 -1.67
C ALA A 67 5.84 13.68 -0.32
N ARG A 68 5.70 12.85 0.72
CA ARG A 68 5.41 13.27 2.09
C ARG A 68 6.26 12.47 3.06
N PRO A 69 6.43 12.94 4.30
CA PRO A 69 7.15 12.16 5.32
C PRO A 69 6.53 10.77 5.52
N ALA A 70 7.37 9.77 5.79
CA ALA A 70 6.94 8.39 5.96
C ALA A 70 5.93 8.22 7.10
N ASP A 71 5.98 9.08 8.12
CA ASP A 71 5.03 9.04 9.24
C ASP A 71 3.66 9.61 8.87
N GLN A 72 3.52 10.19 7.68
CA GLN A 72 2.26 10.73 7.17
C GLN A 72 1.67 9.88 6.05
N ILE A 73 2.30 8.77 5.72
CA ILE A 73 1.82 7.83 4.71
C ILE A 73 1.41 6.54 5.43
N THR A 74 0.14 6.15 5.29
CA THR A 74 -0.35 4.91 5.91
C THR A 74 -0.33 3.76 4.92
N VAL A 75 -0.24 2.54 5.46
CA VAL A 75 -0.32 1.31 4.66
C VAL A 75 -1.67 1.27 3.92
N GLY A 76 -2.75 1.65 4.61
CA GLY A 76 -4.09 1.68 4.01
C GLY A 76 -4.16 2.57 2.79
N GLU A 77 -3.55 3.75 2.84
CA GLU A 77 -3.50 4.67 1.70
C GLU A 77 -2.83 4.03 0.47
N ILE A 78 -1.68 3.40 0.69
CA ILE A 78 -0.93 2.79 -0.42
C ILE A 78 -1.70 1.61 -1.03
N VAL A 79 -2.30 0.78 -0.19
CA VAL A 79 -3.07 -0.37 -0.67
C VAL A 79 -4.31 0.11 -1.44
N LEU A 80 -4.98 1.14 -0.98
CA LEU A 80 -6.14 1.71 -1.69
C LEU A 80 -5.75 2.27 -3.06
N LEU A 81 -4.58 2.89 -3.19
CA LEU A 81 -4.09 3.41 -4.46
C LEU A 81 -3.91 2.31 -5.51
N THR A 82 -3.56 1.11 -5.09
CA THR A 82 -3.26 0.01 -5.99
C THR A 82 -4.45 -0.93 -6.20
N GLU A 83 -5.23 -1.16 -5.15
CA GLU A 83 -6.34 -2.14 -5.18
C GLU A 83 -7.70 -1.48 -5.43
N GLY A 84 -7.80 -0.17 -5.23
CA GLY A 84 -9.07 0.54 -5.24
C GLY A 84 -9.79 0.39 -3.92
N LYS A 85 -10.43 -0.74 -3.68
CA LYS A 85 -11.13 -1.00 -2.44
C LYS A 85 -10.69 -2.33 -1.82
N LEU A 86 -10.45 -2.31 -0.52
CA LEU A 86 -10.08 -3.49 0.25
C LEU A 86 -11.34 -4.10 0.87
N ALA A 87 -11.98 -5.00 0.18
CA ALA A 87 -13.14 -5.69 0.72
C ALA A 87 -12.81 -7.19 0.90
N PRO A 88 -13.17 -7.79 2.04
CA PRO A 88 -12.93 -9.22 2.27
C PRO A 88 -13.80 -10.12 1.39
N VAL A 89 -14.93 -9.61 0.92
CA VAL A 89 -15.85 -10.34 0.03
C VAL A 89 -16.37 -9.41 -1.06
N SER A 90 -16.71 -9.98 -2.22
CA SER A 90 -17.14 -9.22 -3.39
C SER A 90 -18.38 -8.35 -3.15
N CYS A 91 -19.28 -8.77 -2.28
CA CYS A 91 -20.49 -7.99 -1.98
C CYS A 91 -20.22 -6.66 -1.27
N LEU A 92 -18.99 -6.47 -0.73
CA LEU A 92 -18.57 -5.22 -0.09
C LEU A 92 -17.70 -4.35 -0.99
N GLU A 93 -17.40 -4.80 -2.21
CA GLU A 93 -16.54 -4.06 -3.14
C GLU A 93 -17.21 -2.81 -3.71
N CYS A 94 -18.52 -2.76 -3.72
CA CYS A 94 -19.29 -1.62 -4.21
C CYS A 94 -19.90 -0.87 -3.03
N GLU A 95 -19.95 0.48 -3.12
CA GLU A 95 -20.58 1.30 -2.08
C GLU A 95 -22.08 1.00 -1.99
N ASP A 96 -22.69 0.76 -3.15
CA ASP A 96 -24.06 0.30 -3.20
C ASP A 96 -24.04 -1.23 -3.14
N ASN A 97 -24.49 -1.77 -2.02
CA ASN A 97 -24.58 -3.20 -1.86
C ASN A 97 -25.66 -3.76 -2.80
N VAL A 98 -25.20 -4.23 -3.98
CA VAL A 98 -26.08 -4.72 -5.03
C VAL A 98 -26.47 -6.20 -4.85
N CYS A 99 -26.07 -6.83 -3.75
CA CYS A 99 -26.45 -8.20 -3.47
C CYS A 99 -27.94 -8.27 -3.17
N GLU A 100 -28.68 -9.03 -3.96
CA GLU A 100 -30.14 -9.19 -3.79
C GLU A 100 -30.51 -9.77 -2.42
N LYS A 101 -29.58 -10.47 -1.78
CA LYS A 101 -29.77 -11.09 -0.48
C LYS A 101 -29.25 -10.25 0.68
N ALA A 102 -28.83 -9.00 0.42
CA ALA A 102 -28.22 -8.15 1.44
C ALA A 102 -29.11 -7.97 2.67
N ALA A 103 -30.40 -7.74 2.48
CA ALA A 103 -31.34 -7.51 3.57
C ALA A 103 -31.59 -8.75 4.44
N SER A 104 -31.38 -9.95 3.89
CA SER A 104 -31.60 -11.21 4.60
C SER A 104 -30.33 -12.02 4.84
N CYS A 105 -29.18 -11.50 4.43
CA CYS A 105 -27.90 -12.19 4.59
C CYS A 105 -27.44 -12.14 6.04
N LEU A 106 -27.46 -13.28 6.72
CA LEU A 106 -27.06 -13.35 8.13
C LEU A 106 -25.58 -13.11 8.36
N THR A 107 -24.72 -13.38 7.36
CA THR A 107 -23.28 -13.21 7.49
C THR A 107 -22.80 -11.81 7.09
N LEU A 108 -23.63 -11.02 6.41
CA LEU A 108 -23.22 -9.70 5.94
C LEU A 108 -22.70 -8.79 7.06
N PRO A 109 -23.33 -8.69 8.24
CA PRO A 109 -22.82 -7.84 9.31
C PRO A 109 -21.42 -8.26 9.78
N MET A 110 -21.13 -9.57 9.78
CA MET A 110 -19.82 -10.09 10.12
C MET A 110 -18.77 -9.64 9.10
N TRP A 111 -19.08 -9.74 7.81
CA TRP A 111 -18.16 -9.31 6.75
C TRP A 111 -17.95 -7.81 6.77
N GLN A 112 -18.97 -7.02 7.07
CA GLN A 112 -18.85 -5.58 7.23
C GLN A 112 -17.93 -5.22 8.39
N ARG A 113 -18.01 -5.95 9.50
CA ARG A 113 -17.11 -5.75 10.65
C ARG A 113 -15.68 -6.10 10.30
N LEU A 114 -15.47 -7.19 9.58
CA LEU A 114 -14.13 -7.58 9.13
C LEU A 114 -13.54 -6.52 8.22
N ASP A 115 -14.33 -6.01 7.27
CA ASP A 115 -13.91 -4.93 6.38
C ASP A 115 -13.46 -3.72 7.17
N ARG A 116 -14.25 -3.32 8.18
CA ARG A 116 -13.92 -2.18 9.04
C ARG A 116 -12.62 -2.40 9.81
N LEU A 117 -12.44 -3.60 10.34
CA LEU A 117 -11.21 -3.94 11.06
C LEU A 117 -9.98 -3.83 10.15
N ILE A 118 -10.09 -4.30 8.91
CA ILE A 118 -8.99 -4.21 7.93
C ILE A 118 -8.68 -2.74 7.63
N VAL A 119 -9.69 -1.95 7.30
CA VAL A 119 -9.53 -0.54 6.95
C VAL A 119 -8.93 0.24 8.12
N ASP A 120 -9.46 0.05 9.32
CA ASP A 120 -9.00 0.77 10.52
C ASP A 120 -7.57 0.38 10.88
N TYR A 121 -7.24 -0.92 10.82
CA TYR A 121 -5.89 -1.39 11.14
C TYR A 121 -4.87 -0.85 10.14
N LEU A 122 -5.10 -1.02 8.84
CA LEU A 122 -4.17 -0.55 7.82
C LEU A 122 -4.03 0.97 7.81
N GLY A 123 -5.10 1.68 8.16
CA GLY A 123 -5.09 3.14 8.29
C GLY A 123 -4.34 3.63 9.53
N SER A 124 -4.13 2.74 10.52
CA SER A 124 -3.39 3.08 11.75
C SER A 124 -1.89 2.80 11.65
N VAL A 125 -1.44 2.07 10.63
CA VAL A 125 -0.02 1.71 10.45
C VAL A 125 0.60 2.66 9.42
N THR A 126 1.63 3.39 9.86
CA THR A 126 2.38 4.28 8.96
C THR A 126 3.57 3.54 8.36
N VAL A 127 4.08 4.06 7.25
CA VAL A 127 5.30 3.56 6.64
C VAL A 127 6.46 3.66 7.64
N GLN A 128 6.50 4.76 8.40
CA GLN A 128 7.54 4.95 9.42
C GLN A 128 7.48 3.88 10.50
N ASP A 129 6.28 3.46 10.92
CA ASP A 129 6.11 2.39 11.92
C ASP A 129 6.77 1.10 11.46
N ILE A 130 6.64 0.77 10.17
CA ILE A 130 7.24 -0.43 9.59
C ILE A 130 8.76 -0.29 9.55
N VAL A 131 9.27 0.84 9.07
CA VAL A 131 10.70 1.11 8.97
C VAL A 131 11.37 1.05 10.35
N ASP A 132 10.68 1.56 11.37
CA ASP A 132 11.18 1.59 12.75
C ASP A 132 11.03 0.24 13.47
N GLY A 133 10.41 -0.74 12.83
CA GLY A 133 10.21 -2.06 13.42
C GLY A 133 9.22 -2.08 14.57
N LYS A 134 8.27 -1.13 14.60
CA LYS A 134 7.25 -1.06 15.65
C LYS A 134 6.20 -2.15 15.54
N ILE A 135 6.03 -2.71 14.35
CA ILE A 135 5.07 -3.80 14.14
C ILE A 135 5.80 -5.10 14.45
N LYS A 136 5.44 -5.72 15.56
CA LYS A 136 6.08 -6.95 16.01
C LYS A 136 5.48 -8.17 15.36
N SER A 137 6.31 -9.19 15.10
CA SER A 137 5.85 -10.48 14.65
C SER A 137 5.01 -11.13 15.75
N ILE A 138 3.92 -11.79 15.37
CA ILE A 138 3.09 -12.54 16.30
C ILE A 138 3.92 -13.64 16.99
N GLU A 139 4.85 -14.24 16.25
CA GLU A 139 5.73 -15.29 16.81
C GLU A 139 6.74 -14.73 17.82
N GLY A 140 7.08 -13.46 17.70
CA GLY A 140 7.98 -12.79 18.63
C GLY A 140 7.37 -12.43 19.96
N ASP A 141 6.03 -12.52 20.07
CA ASP A 141 5.31 -12.19 21.28
C ASP A 141 5.15 -13.37 22.25
N LYS A 142 5.72 -14.52 21.91
CA LYS A 142 5.69 -15.71 22.77
C LYS A 142 6.74 -15.65 23.87
#